data_0099b18010af67da809a66d7c573ac15
#
_entry.id   0099b18010af67da809a66d7c573ac15
#
_cell.length_a   1.000
_cell.length_b   1.000
_cell.length_c   1.000
_cell.angle_alpha   90.00
_cell.angle_beta   90.00
_cell.angle_gamma   90.00
#
_symmetry.space_group_name_H-M   'P 1'
#
loop_
_entity.id
_entity.type
_entity.pdbx_description
1 polymer ?
#
loop_
_entity_poly.entity_id
_entity_poly.type
_entity_poly.pdbx_seq_one_letter_code
_entity_poly.pdbx_strand_id
1 'polypeptide(L)'
;LWSRGLGDVYKRQVYGCCALLFDLEVVVYSLIYTVVMSLVIDRVHSQNINTTVLILTRQPGLEKIIIEKMHRGITTWQALGGYTGRSVYVSLVVLSQYEFPALRQALEDFDRNAFIIASQGVQVLGNFEKRFDA
;
A
#
# COMPACT_ATOMS: atom_id res chain seq x y z
N LEU A 1 -40.23 7.78 -50.27
CA LEU A 1 -40.41 8.23 -48.88
C LEU A 1 -40.59 7.06 -47.93
N TRP A 2 -41.39 6.10 -48.32
CA TRP A 2 -41.68 4.95 -47.50
C TRP A 2 -40.43 4.04 -47.34
N SER A 3 -39.74 3.82 -48.45
CA SER A 3 -38.54 3.03 -48.45
C SER A 3 -37.41 3.72 -47.70
N ARG A 4 -37.38 5.07 -47.69
CA ARG A 4 -36.41 5.81 -46.87
C ARG A 4 -36.71 5.65 -45.38
N GLY A 5 -37.99 5.70 -45.01
CA GLY A 5 -38.37 5.49 -43.61
C GLY A 5 -38.03 4.11 -43.12
N LEU A 6 -38.28 3.08 -43.94
CA LEU A 6 -37.93 1.69 -43.62
C LEU A 6 -36.41 1.52 -43.57
N GLY A 7 -35.69 2.11 -44.48
CA GLY A 7 -34.21 2.06 -44.53
C GLY A 7 -33.63 2.74 -43.26
N ASP A 8 -34.18 3.87 -42.88
CA ASP A 8 -33.70 4.59 -41.68
C ASP A 8 -33.99 3.80 -40.41
N VAL A 9 -35.20 3.23 -40.29
CA VAL A 9 -35.54 2.36 -39.14
C VAL A 9 -34.65 1.13 -39.09
N TYR A 10 -34.42 0.51 -40.25
CA TYR A 10 -33.54 -0.65 -40.34
C TYR A 10 -32.11 -0.31 -39.97
N LYS A 11 -31.59 0.81 -40.46
CA LYS A 11 -30.25 1.29 -40.10
C LYS A 11 -30.15 1.56 -38.62
N ARG A 12 -31.12 2.25 -38.03
CA ARG A 12 -31.15 2.49 -36.59
C ARG A 12 -31.15 1.20 -35.81
N GLN A 13 -31.92 0.21 -36.24
CA GLN A 13 -31.98 -1.08 -35.59
C GLN A 13 -30.65 -1.81 -35.67
N VAL A 14 -30.00 -1.80 -36.84
CA VAL A 14 -28.68 -2.42 -37.03
C VAL A 14 -27.63 -1.69 -36.19
N TYR A 15 -27.62 -0.36 -36.21
CA TYR A 15 -26.69 0.42 -35.40
C TYR A 15 -26.93 0.21 -33.93
N GLY A 16 -28.18 0.13 -33.50
CA GLY A 16 -28.53 -0.16 -32.12
C GLY A 16 -28.04 -1.53 -31.68
N CYS A 17 -28.21 -2.56 -32.52
CA CYS A 17 -27.71 -3.89 -32.22
C CYS A 17 -26.19 -3.93 -32.19
N CYS A 18 -25.56 -3.26 -33.17
CA CYS A 18 -24.10 -3.18 -33.19
C CYS A 18 -23.57 -2.40 -31.99
N ALA A 19 -24.22 -1.30 -31.62
CA ALA A 19 -23.84 -0.51 -30.44
C ALA A 19 -24.00 -1.33 -29.18
N LEU A 20 -25.07 -2.11 -29.03
CA LEU A 20 -25.25 -2.98 -27.88
C LEU A 20 -24.16 -4.06 -27.81
N LEU A 21 -23.84 -4.70 -28.93
CA LEU A 21 -22.80 -5.72 -28.97
C LEU A 21 -21.42 -5.13 -28.73
N PHE A 22 -21.12 -4.04 -29.42
CA PHE A 22 -19.84 -3.35 -29.22
C PHE A 22 -19.75 -2.67 -27.87
N ASP A 23 -20.84 -2.10 -27.38
CA ASP A 23 -20.86 -1.48 -26.05
C ASP A 23 -20.63 -2.50 -24.94
N LEU A 24 -21.19 -3.70 -25.07
CA LEU A 24 -20.93 -4.78 -24.10
C LEU A 24 -19.44 -5.13 -24.10
N GLU A 25 -18.86 -5.31 -25.26
CA GLU A 25 -17.44 -5.62 -25.39
C GLU A 25 -16.57 -4.47 -24.86
N VAL A 26 -16.87 -3.23 -25.23
CA VAL A 26 -16.17 -2.03 -24.76
C VAL A 26 -16.35 -1.87 -23.25
N VAL A 27 -17.54 -2.10 -22.72
CA VAL A 27 -17.81 -2.02 -21.27
C VAL A 27 -17.00 -3.05 -20.52
N VAL A 28 -16.95 -4.29 -21.00
CA VAL A 28 -16.16 -5.36 -20.38
C VAL A 28 -14.68 -5.01 -20.40
N TYR A 29 -14.16 -4.58 -21.53
CA TYR A 29 -12.77 -4.17 -21.62
C TYR A 29 -12.47 -2.96 -20.75
N SER A 30 -13.36 -1.99 -20.67
CA SER A 30 -13.21 -0.81 -19.82
C SER A 30 -13.20 -1.19 -18.35
N LEU A 31 -14.06 -2.12 -17.93
CA LEU A 31 -14.08 -2.60 -16.56
C LEU A 31 -12.77 -3.32 -16.19
N ILE A 32 -12.31 -4.19 -17.06
CA ILE A 32 -11.04 -4.91 -16.84
C ILE A 32 -9.89 -3.91 -16.77
N TYR A 33 -9.83 -2.96 -17.68
CA TYR A 33 -8.80 -1.93 -17.71
C TYR A 33 -8.83 -1.09 -16.43
N THR A 34 -10.01 -0.66 -16.00
CA THR A 34 -10.17 0.14 -14.79
C THR A 34 -9.71 -0.62 -13.55
N VAL A 35 -10.09 -1.89 -13.43
CA VAL A 35 -9.69 -2.73 -12.30
C VAL A 35 -8.18 -2.92 -12.28
N VAL A 36 -7.58 -3.26 -13.41
CA VAL A 36 -6.13 -3.46 -13.52
C VAL A 36 -5.39 -2.16 -13.20
N MET A 37 -5.82 -1.03 -13.76
CA MET A 37 -5.18 0.25 -13.51
C MET A 37 -5.33 0.70 -12.06
N SER A 38 -6.48 0.47 -11.45
CA SER A 38 -6.68 0.78 -10.04
C SER A 38 -5.76 -0.03 -9.16
N LEU A 39 -5.61 -1.32 -9.42
CA LEU A 39 -4.69 -2.18 -8.66
C LEU A 39 -3.24 -1.74 -8.82
N VAL A 40 -2.83 -1.39 -10.04
CA VAL A 40 -1.46 -0.92 -10.30
C VAL A 40 -1.22 0.41 -9.60
N ILE A 41 -2.15 1.35 -9.70
CA ILE A 41 -2.01 2.68 -9.08
C ILE A 41 -1.96 2.55 -7.57
N ASP A 42 -2.83 1.76 -6.98
CA ASP A 42 -2.83 1.54 -5.53
C ASP A 42 -1.51 0.95 -5.04
N ARG A 43 -0.99 -0.02 -5.77
CA ARG A 43 0.27 -0.64 -5.40
C ARG A 43 1.45 0.33 -5.51
N VAL A 44 1.53 1.08 -6.61
CA VAL A 44 2.59 2.08 -6.80
C VAL A 44 2.45 3.21 -5.78
N HIS A 45 1.25 3.66 -5.52
CA HIS A 45 0.99 4.72 -4.53
C HIS A 45 1.39 4.26 -3.13
N SER A 46 1.02 3.05 -2.74
CA SER A 46 1.39 2.49 -1.43
C SER A 46 2.89 2.36 -1.26
N GLN A 47 3.62 2.00 -2.32
CA GLN A 47 5.08 1.93 -2.28
C GLN A 47 5.75 3.28 -2.14
N ASN A 48 5.11 4.34 -2.62
CA ASN A 48 5.65 5.69 -2.55
C ASN A 48 5.34 6.41 -1.24
N ILE A 49 4.38 5.92 -0.46
CA ILE A 49 4.06 6.49 0.84
C ILE A 49 5.02 5.93 1.88
N ASN A 50 5.82 6.81 2.47
CA ASN A 50 6.71 6.45 3.55
C ASN A 50 6.00 6.50 4.88
N THR A 51 6.25 5.49 5.70
CA THR A 51 5.70 5.39 7.05
C THR A 51 6.84 5.39 8.03
N THR A 52 6.79 6.31 9.00
CA THR A 52 7.73 6.33 10.11
C THR A 52 7.12 5.56 11.27
N VAL A 53 7.86 4.60 11.78
CA VAL A 53 7.41 3.75 12.88
C VAL A 53 8.34 3.92 14.06
N LEU A 54 7.77 4.28 15.20
CA LEU A 54 8.44 4.28 16.50
C LEU A 54 7.99 3.06 17.27
N ILE A 55 8.94 2.27 17.73
CA ILE A 55 8.67 1.03 18.46
C ILE A 55 9.28 1.15 19.84
N LEU A 56 8.45 1.03 20.85
CA LEU A 56 8.87 1.04 22.24
C LEU A 56 8.73 -0.37 22.79
N THR A 57 9.84 -0.99 23.14
CA THR A 57 9.86 -2.34 23.68
C THR A 57 10.82 -2.43 24.85
N ARG A 58 10.56 -3.35 25.75
CA ARG A 58 11.44 -3.64 26.88
C ARG A 58 12.45 -4.73 26.59
N GLN A 59 12.27 -5.46 25.47
CA GLN A 59 13.15 -6.56 25.10
C GLN A 59 14.22 -6.07 24.15
N PRO A 60 15.50 -6.41 24.38
CA PRO A 60 16.57 -6.09 23.44
C PRO A 60 16.58 -7.08 22.28
N GLY A 61 17.25 -6.71 21.18
CA GLY A 61 17.45 -7.60 20.04
C GLY A 61 16.47 -7.40 18.89
N LEU A 62 15.59 -6.39 18.96
CA LEU A 62 14.65 -6.09 17.89
C LEU A 62 15.37 -5.71 16.59
N GLU A 63 16.52 -5.08 16.68
CA GLU A 63 17.31 -4.63 15.54
C GLU A 63 17.66 -5.78 14.61
N LYS A 64 18.08 -6.91 15.17
CA LYS A 64 18.47 -8.10 14.39
C LYS A 64 17.29 -8.64 13.59
N ILE A 65 16.11 -8.66 14.20
CA ILE A 65 14.91 -9.21 13.58
C ILE A 65 14.50 -8.30 12.40
N ILE A 66 14.53 -6.99 12.58
CA ILE A 66 14.14 -6.05 11.54
C ILE A 66 15.13 -6.07 10.39
N ILE A 67 16.43 -6.11 10.67
CA ILE A 67 17.44 -6.14 9.63
C ILE A 67 17.34 -7.45 8.82
N GLU A 68 17.12 -8.58 9.48
CA GLU A 68 17.01 -9.86 8.80
C GLU A 68 15.73 -9.99 7.99
N LYS A 69 14.57 -9.58 8.54
CA LYS A 69 13.28 -9.76 7.89
C LYS A 69 12.92 -8.64 6.91
N MET A 70 13.26 -7.40 7.25
CA MET A 70 12.82 -6.24 6.49
C MET A 70 13.92 -5.64 5.62
N HIS A 71 15.18 -5.96 5.88
CA HIS A 71 16.34 -5.37 5.19
C HIS A 71 16.32 -3.84 5.20
N ARG A 72 15.84 -3.26 6.31
CA ARG A 72 15.78 -1.82 6.52
C ARG A 72 16.72 -1.41 7.65
N GLY A 73 17.29 -0.22 7.52
CA GLY A 73 18.04 0.38 8.61
C GLY A 73 17.15 0.71 9.78
N ILE A 74 17.69 0.52 10.98
CA ILE A 74 16.97 0.81 12.22
C ILE A 74 17.89 1.59 13.15
N THR A 75 17.37 2.61 13.79
CA THR A 75 18.06 3.37 14.82
C THR A 75 17.44 3.06 16.16
N THR A 76 18.24 2.58 17.09
CA THR A 76 17.78 2.19 18.42
C THR A 76 18.52 2.98 19.48
N TRP A 77 17.79 3.45 20.49
CA TRP A 77 18.36 4.10 21.66
C TRP A 77 17.60 3.67 22.90
N GLN A 78 18.23 3.88 24.05
CA GLN A 78 17.58 3.60 25.34
C GLN A 78 16.90 4.86 25.87
N ALA A 79 15.72 4.69 26.42
CA ALA A 79 14.97 5.77 27.04
C ALA A 79 14.44 5.30 28.41
N LEU A 80 14.06 6.25 29.24
CA LEU A 80 13.46 5.97 30.54
C LEU A 80 11.95 6.19 30.46
N GLY A 81 11.18 5.19 30.92
CA GLY A 81 9.74 5.35 31.06
C GLY A 81 9.43 6.35 32.16
N GLY A 82 8.67 7.40 31.83
CA GLY A 82 8.36 8.44 32.82
C GLY A 82 7.50 7.99 33.99
N TYR A 83 6.67 6.99 33.75
CA TYR A 83 5.77 6.46 34.80
C TYR A 83 6.45 5.37 35.63
N THR A 84 7.11 4.41 34.98
CA THR A 84 7.69 3.25 35.66
C THR A 84 9.14 3.46 36.07
N GLY A 85 9.84 4.44 35.49
CA GLY A 85 11.27 4.65 35.69
C GLY A 85 12.17 3.56 35.09
N ARG A 86 11.62 2.61 34.35
CA ARG A 86 12.36 1.50 33.77
C ARG A 86 12.92 1.86 32.40
N SER A 87 14.02 1.20 32.04
CA SER A 87 14.63 1.38 30.73
C SER A 87 13.72 0.80 29.62
N VAL A 88 13.55 1.55 28.58
CA VAL A 88 12.78 1.16 27.39
C VAL A 88 13.67 1.35 26.18
N TYR A 89 13.62 0.39 25.26
CA TYR A 89 14.31 0.50 23.99
C TYR A 89 13.38 1.15 22.98
N VAL A 90 13.82 2.26 22.40
CA VAL A 90 13.09 2.97 21.38
C VAL A 90 13.77 2.76 20.05
N SER A 91 13.04 2.29 19.06
CA SER A 91 13.55 2.03 17.73
C SER A 91 12.80 2.86 16.71
N LEU A 92 13.54 3.48 15.80
CA LEU A 92 12.99 4.27 14.72
C LEU A 92 13.26 3.58 13.40
N VAL A 93 12.21 3.30 12.66
CA VAL A 93 12.28 2.65 11.35
C VAL A 93 11.43 3.44 10.37
N VAL A 94 11.98 3.70 9.18
CA VAL A 94 11.23 4.28 8.07
C VAL A 94 11.06 3.21 7.01
N LEU A 95 9.82 2.95 6.63
CA LEU A 95 9.51 1.93 5.64
C LEU A 95 8.34 2.38 4.77
N SER A 96 8.06 1.66 3.71
CA SER A 96 6.88 1.92 2.91
C SER A 96 5.62 1.39 3.60
N GLN A 97 4.48 2.00 3.27
CA GLN A 97 3.20 1.54 3.82
C GLN A 97 2.95 0.06 3.50
N TYR A 98 3.48 -0.40 2.39
CA TYR A 98 3.34 -1.79 1.94
C TYR A 98 4.07 -2.78 2.87
N GLU A 99 5.16 -2.36 3.48
CA GLU A 99 5.97 -3.20 4.38
C GLU A 99 5.44 -3.24 5.81
N PHE A 100 4.55 -2.32 6.16
CA PHE A 100 4.05 -2.17 7.53
C PHE A 100 3.38 -3.44 8.09
N PRO A 101 2.52 -4.18 7.34
CA PRO A 101 1.93 -5.40 7.87
C PRO A 101 2.95 -6.48 8.24
N ALA A 102 4.02 -6.61 7.46
CA ALA A 102 5.09 -7.56 7.76
C ALA A 102 5.84 -7.17 9.03
N LEU A 103 6.10 -5.87 9.22
CA LEU A 103 6.71 -5.35 10.44
C LEU A 103 5.83 -5.62 11.67
N ARG A 104 4.54 -5.36 11.55
CA ARG A 104 3.59 -5.58 12.61
C ARG A 104 3.57 -7.03 13.06
N GLN A 105 3.56 -7.96 12.11
CA GLN A 105 3.57 -9.38 12.41
C GLN A 105 4.88 -9.81 13.09
N ALA A 106 6.01 -9.31 12.61
CA ALA A 106 7.30 -9.59 13.22
C ALA A 106 7.36 -9.08 14.67
N LEU A 107 6.76 -7.92 14.94
CA LEU A 107 6.69 -7.37 16.29
C LEU A 107 5.76 -8.15 17.21
N GLU A 108 4.64 -8.63 16.70
CA GLU A 108 3.73 -9.48 17.48
C GLU A 108 4.42 -10.77 17.91
N ASP A 109 5.23 -11.35 17.04
CA ASP A 109 6.00 -12.56 17.36
C ASP A 109 7.12 -12.27 18.36
N PHE A 110 7.72 -11.07 18.30
CA PHE A 110 8.82 -10.69 19.18
C PHE A 110 8.34 -10.26 20.56
N ASP A 111 7.41 -9.33 20.63
CA ASP A 111 6.87 -8.78 21.86
C ASP A 111 5.46 -8.25 21.64
N ARG A 112 4.48 -8.90 22.23
CA ARG A 112 3.07 -8.48 22.14
C ARG A 112 2.79 -7.18 22.87
N ASN A 113 3.60 -6.85 23.88
CA ASN A 113 3.43 -5.66 24.70
C ASN A 113 4.18 -4.45 24.14
N ALA A 114 4.80 -4.59 22.97
CA ALA A 114 5.49 -3.49 22.32
C ALA A 114 4.50 -2.42 21.90
N PHE A 115 4.85 -1.16 22.13
CA PHE A 115 4.05 -0.02 21.73
C PHE A 115 4.56 0.51 20.41
N ILE A 116 3.67 0.62 19.42
CA ILE A 116 4.01 1.02 18.07
C ILE A 116 3.28 2.30 17.71
N ILE A 117 4.03 3.31 17.29
CA ILE A 117 3.49 4.55 16.75
C ILE A 117 3.87 4.63 15.28
N ALA A 118 2.88 4.69 14.41
CA ALA A 118 3.10 4.79 12.97
C ALA A 118 2.54 6.10 12.45
N SER A 119 3.37 6.85 11.71
CA SER A 119 2.97 8.07 11.03
C SER A 119 3.14 7.90 9.54
N GLN A 120 2.07 8.14 8.80
CA GLN A 120 2.08 8.05 7.34
C GLN A 120 2.32 9.43 6.72
N GLY A 121 2.81 9.42 5.47
CA GLY A 121 2.99 10.65 4.71
C GLY A 121 4.21 11.45 5.10
N VAL A 122 5.20 10.82 5.69
CA VAL A 122 6.46 11.47 6.06
C VAL A 122 7.34 11.64 4.84
N GLN A 123 7.91 12.82 4.68
CA GLN A 123 8.88 13.09 3.63
C GLN A 123 10.27 12.74 4.11
N VAL A 124 10.95 11.85 3.38
CA VAL A 124 12.31 11.44 3.70
C VAL A 124 13.26 12.01 2.67
N LEU A 125 14.24 12.77 3.12
CA LEU A 125 15.28 13.34 2.27
C LEU A 125 16.62 12.73 2.67
N GLY A 126 17.49 12.55 1.69
CA GLY A 126 18.83 12.03 1.94
C GLY A 126 19.02 10.60 1.42
N ASN A 127 19.77 9.79 2.16
CA ASN A 127 20.23 8.46 1.73
C ASN A 127 19.18 7.36 1.91
N PHE A 128 17.90 7.66 1.73
CA PHE A 128 16.85 6.66 1.82
C PHE A 128 16.67 5.95 0.48
N GLU A 129 16.90 4.65 0.46
CA GLU A 129 16.62 3.82 -0.70
C GLU A 129 15.18 3.35 -0.69
N LYS A 130 14.48 3.59 -1.81
CA LYS A 130 13.15 3.01 -2.01
C LYS A 130 13.31 1.60 -2.54
N ARG A 131 12.83 0.63 -1.76
CA ARG A 131 12.83 -0.77 -2.16
C ARG A 131 11.40 -1.17 -2.55
N PHE A 132 11.27 -1.66 -3.77
CA PHE A 132 9.98 -2.07 -4.33
C PHE A 132 9.72 -3.56 -4.16
N ASP A 133 10.74 -4.33 -3.94
CA ASP A 133 10.69 -5.78 -3.74
C ASP A 133 10.86 -6.09 -2.25
N ALA A 134 9.78 -5.91 -1.54
CA ALA A 134 9.80 -6.17 -0.10
C ALA A 134 9.27 -7.56 0.24
#